data_1da67eb91076aeda780e28c25e5fcc49
#
_entry.id   1da67eb91076aeda780e28c25e5fcc49
#
_cell.length_a   1.000
_cell.length_b   1.000
_cell.length_c   1.000
_cell.angle_alpha   90.00
_cell.angle_beta   90.00
_cell.angle_gamma   90.00
#
_symmetry.space_group_name_H-M   'P 1'
#
loop_
_entity.id
_entity.type
_entity.pdbx_description
1 polymer ?
#
loop_
_entity_poly.entity_id
_entity_poly.type
_entity_poly.pdbx_seq_one_letter_code
_entity_poly.pdbx_strand_id
1 'polypeptide(L)'
;MDGFTLRVSNLDPESFSWANIQFTAVEENGLPLNDAIFRRNHAIMETYNCLIAEEVHAEDALARTVAAGEDLYDIAMVYDTRVPNAMAYLQPWNDIPYIDLREKWWNPDASAVFSIDGRQYVTAGDTTLAYLSRAMCYLYNKTMYQNLGLDHDLYTLVREGRWTLDVFHEIAYSAVQDVNGDERYNKQDRYGVYGNVRAVYNTLLGGAGIRYISSDVNGKYAFTLAADEEAIGYMEKIIADNARYPHLFFNTASTVYDISPKGLFENGQALFHVQGMPHTIEQLREMEDDFGILPLPKRDEAQSRYYSSAYGAIVCGLPRTLSAQRFENIGILLEEITRLTYTDIVPQYKEVLLKSKYSRDAGSADMLDIVFDSLFFDPGILLWSGPLSDKIVQNVFAKNSTAVVSYLTSIAPVANELIADFDAALGSR
;
A
#
# COMPACT_ATOMS: atom_id res chain seq x y z
N MET A 1 31.01 -2.81 -17.47
CA MET A 1 30.41 -1.45 -17.67
C MET A 1 31.41 -0.32 -17.38
N ASP A 2 32.69 -0.64 -17.31
CA ASP A 2 33.83 0.30 -17.20
C ASP A 2 33.65 1.51 -16.26
N GLY A 3 33.24 1.24 -15.02
CA GLY A 3 33.05 2.28 -14.01
C GLY A 3 31.75 3.10 -14.16
N PHE A 4 30.74 2.57 -14.86
CA PHE A 4 29.41 3.17 -14.89
C PHE A 4 28.86 3.34 -13.47
N THR A 5 28.25 4.49 -13.17
CA THR A 5 27.57 4.73 -11.91
C THR A 5 26.07 4.82 -12.15
N LEU A 6 25.28 3.92 -11.51
CA LEU A 6 23.83 4.04 -11.39
C LEU A 6 23.52 5.09 -10.33
N ARG A 7 22.82 6.16 -10.69
CA ARG A 7 22.52 7.31 -9.83
C ARG A 7 21.07 7.28 -9.39
N VAL A 8 20.85 7.11 -8.10
CA VAL A 8 19.52 6.95 -7.48
C VAL A 8 19.18 8.19 -6.68
N SER A 9 18.10 8.89 -7.05
CA SER A 9 17.48 9.91 -6.22
C SER A 9 16.44 9.27 -5.32
N ASN A 10 16.69 9.23 -4.02
CA ASN A 10 15.74 8.67 -3.05
C ASN A 10 15.14 9.75 -2.16
N LEU A 11 14.03 9.41 -1.52
CA LEU A 11 13.37 10.24 -0.52
C LEU A 11 14.05 10.07 0.84
N ASP A 12 13.82 11.03 1.74
CA ASP A 12 14.35 10.97 3.10
C ASP A 12 13.71 9.82 3.91
N PRO A 13 14.48 8.80 4.33
CA PRO A 13 13.95 7.66 5.09
C PRO A 13 13.34 8.05 6.45
N GLU A 14 13.75 9.16 7.05
CA GLU A 14 13.16 9.64 8.31
C GLU A 14 11.76 10.19 8.08
N SER A 15 11.60 10.97 7.02
CA SER A 15 10.29 11.52 6.60
C SER A 15 9.34 10.45 6.09
N PHE A 16 9.85 9.34 5.54
CA PHE A 16 9.11 8.21 4.98
C PHE A 16 9.33 6.92 5.78
N SER A 17 9.48 7.02 7.09
CA SER A 17 9.76 5.88 7.99
C SER A 17 8.70 4.76 7.95
N TRP A 18 7.52 5.03 7.42
CA TRP A 18 6.45 4.03 7.24
C TRP A 18 6.61 3.17 5.97
N ALA A 19 7.59 3.45 5.09
CA ALA A 19 7.87 2.70 3.89
C ALA A 19 9.32 2.22 3.90
N ASN A 20 9.57 0.98 3.49
CA ASN A 20 10.94 0.49 3.34
C ASN A 20 11.49 0.88 1.98
N ILE A 21 12.14 2.05 1.92
CA ILE A 21 12.69 2.65 0.69
C ILE A 21 14.19 2.45 0.54
N GLN A 22 14.85 1.71 1.42
CA GLN A 22 16.28 1.49 1.39
C GLN A 22 16.70 0.85 0.06
N PHE A 23 17.54 1.54 -0.71
CA PHE A 23 18.08 1.06 -1.98
C PHE A 23 19.52 0.56 -1.82
N THR A 24 20.33 1.27 -1.01
CA THR A 24 21.71 0.91 -0.72
C THR A 24 21.94 0.66 0.76
N ALA A 25 23.03 -0.06 1.07
CA ALA A 25 23.58 -0.19 2.41
C ALA A 25 25.10 0.02 2.34
N VAL A 26 25.63 0.78 3.30
CA VAL A 26 27.06 1.15 3.32
C VAL A 26 27.92 -0.01 3.77
N GLU A 27 27.43 -0.80 4.76
CA GLU A 27 28.12 -1.95 5.35
C GLU A 27 27.12 -2.97 5.89
N GLU A 28 27.59 -4.19 6.13
CA GLU A 28 26.84 -5.17 6.92
C GLU A 28 26.85 -4.75 8.39
N ASN A 29 25.68 -4.72 9.03
CA ASN A 29 25.50 -4.30 10.42
C ASN A 29 24.77 -5.33 11.29
N GLY A 30 24.55 -6.54 10.77
CA GLY A 30 23.85 -7.63 11.43
C GLY A 30 22.32 -7.56 11.33
N LEU A 31 21.77 -6.54 10.67
CA LEU A 31 20.33 -6.48 10.36
C LEU A 31 20.07 -7.22 9.04
N PRO A 32 19.22 -8.26 9.04
CA PRO A 32 19.08 -9.16 7.89
C PRO A 32 18.78 -8.45 6.56
N LEU A 33 17.91 -7.47 6.57
CA LEU A 33 17.54 -6.73 5.34
C LEU A 33 18.67 -5.81 4.87
N ASN A 34 19.30 -5.08 5.77
CA ASN A 34 20.46 -4.24 5.45
C ASN A 34 21.58 -5.08 4.82
N ASP A 35 21.91 -6.21 5.46
CA ASP A 35 22.98 -7.10 5.01
C ASP A 35 22.65 -7.75 3.65
N ALA A 36 21.38 -8.07 3.42
CA ALA A 36 20.94 -8.59 2.13
C ALA A 36 21.03 -7.54 1.00
N ILE A 37 20.63 -6.29 1.27
CA ILE A 37 20.79 -5.17 0.33
C ILE A 37 22.26 -4.90 0.05
N PHE A 38 23.11 -4.89 1.08
CA PHE A 38 24.55 -4.73 0.93
C PHE A 38 25.15 -5.81 0.01
N ARG A 39 24.88 -7.09 0.30
CA ARG A 39 25.38 -8.21 -0.51
C ARG A 39 24.87 -8.17 -1.96
N ARG A 40 23.58 -7.85 -2.19
CA ARG A 40 23.02 -7.70 -3.54
C ARG A 40 23.78 -6.64 -4.31
N ASN A 41 23.92 -5.44 -3.74
CA ASN A 41 24.58 -4.32 -4.43
C ASN A 41 26.05 -4.61 -4.68
N HIS A 42 26.76 -5.20 -3.71
CA HIS A 42 28.17 -5.56 -3.87
C HIS A 42 28.38 -6.59 -4.99
N ALA A 43 27.57 -7.64 -5.03
CA ALA A 43 27.62 -8.64 -6.09
C ALA A 43 27.38 -8.06 -7.49
N ILE A 44 26.41 -7.12 -7.61
CA ILE A 44 26.13 -6.42 -8.87
C ILE A 44 27.31 -5.52 -9.26
N MET A 45 27.84 -4.72 -8.33
CA MET A 45 28.98 -3.83 -8.59
C MET A 45 30.23 -4.60 -9.04
N GLU A 46 30.51 -5.76 -8.43
CA GLU A 46 31.61 -6.63 -8.84
C GLU A 46 31.36 -7.26 -10.22
N THR A 47 30.15 -7.84 -10.44
CA THR A 47 29.81 -8.56 -11.67
C THR A 47 29.87 -7.66 -12.89
N TYR A 48 29.35 -6.45 -12.79
CA TYR A 48 29.21 -5.52 -13.91
C TYR A 48 30.31 -4.46 -13.97
N ASN A 49 31.23 -4.42 -13.03
CA ASN A 49 32.22 -3.37 -12.87
C ASN A 49 31.59 -1.97 -12.94
N CYS A 50 30.67 -1.72 -12.00
CA CYS A 50 29.89 -0.50 -11.89
C CYS A 50 29.84 0.01 -10.45
N LEU A 51 29.26 1.17 -10.22
CA LEU A 51 28.93 1.72 -8.90
C LEU A 51 27.42 1.96 -8.81
N ILE A 52 26.90 1.92 -7.59
CA ILE A 52 25.53 2.32 -7.26
C ILE A 52 25.66 3.47 -6.25
N ALA A 53 25.19 4.65 -6.65
CA ALA A 53 25.22 5.86 -5.82
C ALA A 53 23.78 6.29 -5.53
N GLU A 54 23.43 6.37 -4.25
CA GLU A 54 22.15 6.84 -3.76
C GLU A 54 22.33 8.19 -3.07
N GLU A 55 21.50 9.15 -3.42
CA GLU A 55 21.45 10.45 -2.78
C GLU A 55 20.02 10.74 -2.33
N VAL A 56 19.91 11.27 -1.11
CA VAL A 56 18.61 11.66 -0.53
C VAL A 56 18.27 13.07 -0.96
N HIS A 57 17.09 13.26 -1.53
CA HIS A 57 16.63 14.53 -2.04
C HIS A 57 15.23 14.88 -1.54
N ALA A 58 14.93 16.19 -1.56
CA ALA A 58 13.57 16.67 -1.32
C ALA A 58 12.62 16.20 -2.43
N GLU A 59 11.34 16.04 -2.12
CA GLU A 59 10.30 15.56 -3.04
C GLU A 59 10.22 16.33 -4.38
N ASP A 60 10.62 17.61 -4.39
CA ASP A 60 10.60 18.47 -5.58
C ASP A 60 11.90 18.42 -6.41
N ALA A 61 12.91 17.67 -5.98
CA ALA A 61 14.22 17.63 -6.66
C ALA A 61 14.11 17.15 -8.11
N LEU A 62 13.29 16.12 -8.38
CA LEU A 62 13.03 15.64 -9.73
C LEU A 62 12.54 16.76 -10.64
N ALA A 63 11.52 17.51 -10.22
CA ALA A 63 10.96 18.59 -11.03
C ALA A 63 11.98 19.70 -11.30
N ARG A 64 12.75 20.11 -10.29
CA ARG A 64 13.80 21.15 -10.41
C ARG A 64 14.90 20.73 -11.36
N THR A 65 15.43 19.52 -11.20
CA THR A 65 16.51 18.96 -12.01
C THR A 65 16.11 18.86 -13.47
N VAL A 66 14.92 18.30 -13.75
CA VAL A 66 14.42 18.17 -15.13
C VAL A 66 14.09 19.53 -15.74
N ALA A 67 13.53 20.48 -14.99
CA ALA A 67 13.28 21.84 -15.48
C ALA A 67 14.57 22.60 -15.80
N ALA A 68 15.66 22.31 -15.08
CA ALA A 68 16.99 22.86 -15.36
C ALA A 68 17.69 22.18 -16.58
N GLY A 69 17.13 21.09 -17.09
CA GLY A 69 17.72 20.31 -18.18
C GLY A 69 18.92 19.47 -17.75
N GLU A 70 19.04 19.16 -16.46
CA GLU A 70 20.18 18.45 -15.88
C GLU A 70 19.97 16.94 -15.89
N ASP A 71 21.00 16.18 -16.28
CA ASP A 71 21.05 14.71 -16.24
C ASP A 71 21.81 14.26 -14.97
N LEU A 72 21.17 14.40 -13.80
CA LEU A 72 21.79 14.08 -12.49
C LEU A 72 21.45 12.69 -11.99
N TYR A 73 20.26 12.18 -12.29
CA TYR A 73 19.76 10.91 -11.77
C TYR A 73 19.36 9.98 -12.90
N ASP A 74 19.52 8.68 -12.66
CA ASP A 74 19.05 7.63 -13.57
C ASP A 74 17.63 7.16 -13.18
N ILE A 75 17.37 7.10 -11.88
CA ILE A 75 16.04 6.81 -11.33
C ILE A 75 15.72 7.78 -10.18
N ALA A 76 14.43 8.02 -9.98
CA ALA A 76 13.92 8.83 -8.88
C ALA A 76 12.77 8.12 -8.18
N MET A 77 12.83 8.08 -6.84
CA MET A 77 11.73 7.60 -6.01
C MET A 77 10.71 8.73 -5.85
N VAL A 78 9.44 8.40 -6.09
CA VAL A 78 8.32 9.35 -6.10
C VAL A 78 7.23 8.83 -5.15
N TYR A 79 6.77 9.68 -4.26
CA TYR A 79 5.61 9.36 -3.44
C TYR A 79 4.34 9.32 -4.30
N ASP A 80 3.48 8.31 -4.11
CA ASP A 80 2.35 8.01 -4.99
C ASP A 80 1.44 9.22 -5.28
N THR A 81 1.10 10.01 -4.27
CA THR A 81 0.25 11.20 -4.42
C THR A 81 0.95 12.35 -5.17
N ARG A 82 2.27 12.26 -5.40
CA ARG A 82 3.04 13.23 -6.20
C ARG A 82 3.17 12.81 -7.66
N VAL A 83 2.84 11.56 -7.98
CA VAL A 83 2.94 11.04 -9.34
C VAL A 83 2.21 11.92 -10.38
N PRO A 84 0.99 12.40 -10.15
CA PRO A 84 0.31 13.26 -11.14
C PRO A 84 1.14 14.50 -11.53
N ASN A 85 1.79 15.14 -10.55
CA ASN A 85 2.66 16.29 -10.79
C ASN A 85 4.03 15.88 -11.36
N ALA A 86 4.52 14.68 -11.01
CA ALA A 86 5.82 14.17 -11.47
C ALA A 86 5.77 13.70 -12.93
N MET A 87 4.61 13.30 -13.43
CA MET A 87 4.44 12.72 -14.78
C MET A 87 5.06 13.59 -15.89
N ALA A 88 4.94 14.90 -15.79
CA ALA A 88 5.54 15.83 -16.75
C ALA A 88 7.09 15.77 -16.83
N TYR A 89 7.73 15.21 -15.82
CA TYR A 89 9.19 15.13 -15.67
C TYR A 89 9.75 13.73 -15.88
N LEU A 90 8.89 12.74 -16.15
CA LEU A 90 9.26 11.34 -16.32
C LEU A 90 9.24 10.92 -17.80
N GLN A 91 10.00 9.92 -18.14
CA GLN A 91 9.94 9.20 -19.42
C GLN A 91 9.46 7.75 -19.19
N PRO A 92 8.94 7.08 -20.26
CA PRO A 92 8.43 5.75 -20.12
C PRO A 92 9.51 4.70 -19.87
N TRP A 93 9.23 3.73 -19.01
CA TRP A 93 10.03 2.53 -18.80
C TRP A 93 10.10 1.63 -20.05
N ASN A 94 9.08 1.70 -20.92
CA ASN A 94 9.04 0.93 -22.16
C ASN A 94 10.19 1.24 -23.13
N ASP A 95 10.83 2.40 -22.98
CA ASP A 95 11.93 2.83 -23.84
C ASP A 95 13.31 2.30 -23.35
N ILE A 96 13.35 1.65 -22.17
CA ILE A 96 14.58 1.12 -21.57
C ILE A 96 14.79 -0.33 -22.02
N PRO A 97 15.90 -0.67 -22.71
CA PRO A 97 16.17 -2.04 -23.14
C PRO A 97 16.43 -2.96 -21.94
N TYR A 98 16.25 -4.26 -22.15
CA TYR A 98 16.46 -5.36 -21.20
C TYR A 98 15.47 -5.43 -20.03
N ILE A 99 14.57 -4.47 -19.86
CA ILE A 99 13.50 -4.53 -18.86
C ILE A 99 12.27 -5.22 -19.45
N ASP A 100 11.79 -6.29 -18.79
CA ASP A 100 10.50 -6.91 -19.12
C ASP A 100 9.49 -6.65 -17.98
N LEU A 101 8.70 -5.60 -18.15
CA LEU A 101 7.68 -5.19 -17.16
C LEU A 101 6.57 -6.24 -16.90
N ARG A 102 6.55 -7.35 -17.62
CA ARG A 102 5.63 -8.49 -17.42
C ARG A 102 6.16 -9.48 -16.39
N GLU A 103 7.43 -9.41 -16.07
CA GLU A 103 8.04 -10.28 -15.06
C GLU A 103 7.52 -9.99 -13.66
N LYS A 104 7.47 -11.01 -12.81
CA LYS A 104 6.85 -10.94 -11.48
C LYS A 104 7.46 -9.86 -10.58
N TRP A 105 8.77 -9.65 -10.68
CA TRP A 105 9.47 -8.62 -9.90
C TRP A 105 9.14 -7.18 -10.29
N TRP A 106 8.51 -6.96 -11.46
CA TRP A 106 7.96 -5.66 -11.86
C TRP A 106 6.52 -5.44 -11.46
N ASN A 107 5.89 -6.41 -10.80
CA ASN A 107 4.48 -6.37 -10.38
C ASN A 107 3.52 -6.03 -11.54
N PRO A 108 3.14 -7.02 -12.38
CA PRO A 108 2.28 -6.78 -13.55
C PRO A 108 0.93 -6.12 -13.21
N ASP A 109 0.35 -6.37 -12.02
CA ASP A 109 -0.90 -5.76 -11.59
C ASP A 109 -0.73 -4.24 -11.35
N ALA A 110 0.39 -3.84 -10.75
CA ALA A 110 0.74 -2.42 -10.61
C ALA A 110 1.06 -1.79 -11.96
N SER A 111 1.78 -2.52 -12.81
CA SER A 111 2.12 -2.09 -14.16
C SER A 111 0.88 -1.81 -15.00
N ALA A 112 -0.15 -2.65 -14.91
CA ALA A 112 -1.43 -2.44 -15.59
C ALA A 112 -2.14 -1.16 -15.12
N VAL A 113 -2.04 -0.83 -13.83
CA VAL A 113 -2.62 0.41 -13.26
C VAL A 113 -1.83 1.66 -13.68
N PHE A 114 -0.50 1.58 -13.74
CA PHE A 114 0.35 2.72 -14.08
C PHE A 114 0.64 2.87 -15.58
N SER A 115 0.11 1.99 -16.43
CA SER A 115 0.22 2.09 -17.88
C SER A 115 -0.89 2.96 -18.46
N ILE A 116 -0.50 3.99 -19.22
CA ILE A 116 -1.41 4.91 -19.88
C ILE A 116 -1.09 4.92 -21.37
N ASP A 117 -2.07 4.63 -22.21
CA ASP A 117 -1.87 4.45 -23.65
C ASP A 117 -0.72 3.46 -23.97
N GLY A 118 -0.61 2.39 -23.16
CA GLY A 118 0.42 1.37 -23.29
C GLY A 118 1.83 1.81 -22.85
N ARG A 119 1.98 2.97 -22.23
CA ARG A 119 3.25 3.49 -21.72
C ARG A 119 3.24 3.62 -20.21
N GLN A 120 4.26 3.05 -19.57
CA GLN A 120 4.41 3.04 -18.12
C GLN A 120 5.48 4.04 -17.68
N TYR A 121 5.10 5.02 -16.86
CA TYR A 121 5.99 6.11 -16.41
C TYR A 121 6.53 5.91 -15.00
N VAL A 122 5.83 5.17 -14.19
CA VAL A 122 6.28 4.77 -12.85
C VAL A 122 6.06 3.27 -12.66
N THR A 123 6.87 2.67 -11.79
CA THR A 123 6.74 1.26 -11.43
C THR A 123 6.71 1.08 -9.92
N ALA A 124 5.91 0.12 -9.46
CA ALA A 124 5.90 -0.39 -8.09
C ALA A 124 6.47 -1.83 -8.06
N GLY A 125 7.57 -2.05 -8.78
CA GLY A 125 8.31 -3.31 -8.76
C GLY A 125 9.23 -3.45 -7.55
N ASP A 126 9.88 -4.62 -7.43
CA ASP A 126 10.82 -4.96 -6.34
C ASP A 126 12.17 -4.23 -6.45
N THR A 127 12.20 -3.03 -7.02
CA THR A 127 13.39 -2.17 -7.00
C THR A 127 13.78 -1.82 -5.56
N THR A 128 12.77 -1.65 -4.70
CA THR A 128 12.85 -1.59 -3.24
C THR A 128 11.71 -2.40 -2.62
N LEU A 129 11.65 -2.49 -1.29
CA LEU A 129 10.51 -3.09 -0.59
C LEU A 129 9.36 -2.10 -0.35
N ALA A 130 9.42 -0.91 -0.93
CA ALA A 130 8.54 0.20 -0.59
C ALA A 130 7.04 -0.14 -0.74
N TYR A 131 6.64 -0.78 -1.83
CA TYR A 131 5.24 -1.12 -2.06
C TYR A 131 4.78 -2.32 -1.22
N LEU A 132 5.63 -3.34 -1.05
CA LEU A 132 5.32 -4.49 -0.18
C LEU A 132 5.11 -4.05 1.26
N SER A 133 5.92 -3.09 1.70
CA SER A 133 5.78 -2.52 3.04
C SER A 133 4.47 -1.76 3.23
N ARG A 134 3.77 -1.44 2.17
CA ARG A 134 2.46 -0.75 2.19
C ARG A 134 1.28 -1.67 1.90
N ALA A 135 1.51 -2.99 1.83
CA ALA A 135 0.43 -3.96 1.77
C ALA A 135 -0.41 -3.89 3.04
N MET A 136 -1.70 -3.59 2.88
CA MET A 136 -2.63 -3.46 3.99
C MET A 136 -3.17 -4.81 4.41
N CYS A 137 -3.24 -5.01 5.73
CA CYS A 137 -3.78 -6.22 6.35
C CYS A 137 -4.52 -5.88 7.64
N TYR A 138 -5.18 -6.85 8.24
CA TYR A 138 -5.65 -6.77 9.61
C TYR A 138 -4.71 -7.54 10.54
N LEU A 139 -4.32 -6.90 11.63
CA LEU A 139 -3.80 -7.59 12.80
C LEU A 139 -4.96 -7.93 13.73
N TYR A 140 -4.94 -9.10 14.36
CA TYR A 140 -5.91 -9.43 15.37
C TYR A 140 -5.23 -9.83 16.69
N ASN A 141 -5.77 -9.38 17.81
CA ASN A 141 -5.29 -9.69 19.15
C ASN A 141 -5.71 -11.11 19.52
N LYS A 142 -4.76 -12.06 19.49
CA LYS A 142 -5.01 -13.49 19.80
C LYS A 142 -5.42 -13.70 21.23
N THR A 143 -4.81 -12.98 22.17
CA THR A 143 -5.10 -13.07 23.60
C THR A 143 -6.54 -12.63 23.85
N MET A 144 -6.95 -11.49 23.31
CA MET A 144 -8.34 -11.03 23.41
C MET A 144 -9.31 -12.00 22.73
N TYR A 145 -8.97 -12.49 21.53
CA TYR A 145 -9.80 -13.46 20.81
C TYR A 145 -10.12 -14.70 21.63
N GLN A 146 -9.09 -15.28 22.26
CA GLN A 146 -9.23 -16.44 23.16
C GLN A 146 -10.03 -16.10 24.40
N ASN A 147 -9.79 -14.94 25.03
CA ASN A 147 -10.51 -14.50 26.23
C ASN A 147 -12.01 -14.23 25.98
N LEU A 148 -12.38 -13.91 24.73
CA LEU A 148 -13.78 -13.77 24.31
C LEU A 148 -14.46 -15.13 24.07
N GLY A 149 -13.74 -16.25 24.15
CA GLY A 149 -14.25 -17.59 23.90
C GLY A 149 -14.70 -17.81 22.46
N LEU A 150 -14.03 -17.16 21.50
CA LEU A 150 -14.34 -17.30 20.08
C LEU A 150 -13.68 -18.58 19.54
N ASP A 151 -14.46 -19.48 18.96
CA ASP A 151 -14.00 -20.82 18.56
C ASP A 151 -13.61 -20.93 17.08
N HIS A 152 -13.76 -19.89 16.27
CA HIS A 152 -13.39 -19.93 14.86
C HIS A 152 -11.88 -19.89 14.68
N ASP A 153 -11.33 -20.82 13.92
CA ASP A 153 -9.97 -20.67 13.42
C ASP A 153 -9.98 -19.67 12.24
N LEU A 154 -9.54 -18.43 12.50
CA LEU A 154 -9.54 -17.35 11.52
C LEU A 154 -8.70 -17.69 10.29
N TYR A 155 -7.58 -18.41 10.45
CA TYR A 155 -6.75 -18.85 9.33
C TYR A 155 -7.47 -19.89 8.46
N THR A 156 -8.25 -20.78 9.06
CA THR A 156 -9.09 -21.72 8.33
C THR A 156 -10.18 -20.98 7.56
N LEU A 157 -10.86 -19.99 8.16
CA LEU A 157 -11.83 -19.15 7.43
C LEU A 157 -11.20 -18.47 6.20
N VAL A 158 -9.97 -17.99 6.32
CA VAL A 158 -9.25 -17.40 5.18
C VAL A 158 -8.95 -18.46 4.11
N ARG A 159 -8.38 -19.62 4.48
CA ARG A 159 -8.04 -20.69 3.51
C ARG A 159 -9.29 -21.23 2.79
N GLU A 160 -10.42 -21.28 3.45
CA GLU A 160 -11.70 -21.71 2.88
C GLU A 160 -12.42 -20.62 2.09
N GLY A 161 -11.87 -19.40 2.05
CA GLY A 161 -12.49 -18.26 1.37
C GLY A 161 -13.72 -17.70 2.05
N ARG A 162 -13.93 -18.02 3.32
CA ARG A 162 -15.08 -17.62 4.16
C ARG A 162 -14.79 -16.40 5.04
N TRP A 163 -13.59 -15.84 5.00
CA TRP A 163 -13.24 -14.60 5.67
C TRP A 163 -13.84 -13.42 4.89
N THR A 164 -15.08 -13.07 5.21
CA THR A 164 -15.91 -12.06 4.52
C THR A 164 -16.21 -10.88 5.45
N LEU A 165 -16.74 -9.78 4.87
CA LEU A 165 -17.16 -8.60 5.63
C LEU A 165 -18.14 -8.95 6.76
N ASP A 166 -19.13 -9.80 6.50
CA ASP A 166 -20.13 -10.18 7.51
C ASP A 166 -19.49 -10.93 8.68
N VAL A 167 -18.64 -11.90 8.38
CA VAL A 167 -17.91 -12.68 9.40
C VAL A 167 -16.94 -11.77 10.18
N PHE A 168 -16.24 -10.87 9.48
CA PHE A 168 -15.36 -9.89 10.11
C PHE A 168 -16.11 -8.98 11.08
N HIS A 169 -17.25 -8.41 10.66
CA HIS A 169 -18.05 -7.51 11.50
C HIS A 169 -18.65 -8.24 12.71
N GLU A 170 -19.16 -9.44 12.53
CA GLU A 170 -19.74 -10.25 13.62
C GLU A 170 -18.69 -10.57 14.69
N ILE A 171 -17.52 -11.06 14.26
CA ILE A 171 -16.41 -11.36 15.17
C ILE A 171 -15.88 -10.09 15.84
N ALA A 172 -15.67 -9.01 15.07
CA ALA A 172 -15.17 -7.76 15.62
C ALA A 172 -16.13 -7.16 16.66
N TYR A 173 -17.43 -7.24 16.40
CA TYR A 173 -18.45 -6.68 17.31
C TYR A 173 -18.49 -7.40 18.66
N SER A 174 -18.09 -8.67 18.74
CA SER A 174 -18.04 -9.41 20.01
C SER A 174 -17.07 -8.79 21.03
N ALA A 175 -16.12 -7.98 20.58
CA ALA A 175 -15.17 -7.28 21.45
C ALA A 175 -15.68 -5.94 21.97
N VAL A 176 -16.75 -5.38 21.39
CA VAL A 176 -17.28 -4.07 21.77
C VAL A 176 -17.85 -4.09 23.19
N GLN A 177 -17.30 -3.26 24.06
CA GLN A 177 -17.73 -3.21 25.45
C GLN A 177 -17.50 -1.82 26.04
N ASP A 178 -18.53 -1.29 26.71
CA ASP A 178 -18.39 -0.20 27.67
C ASP A 178 -17.78 -0.79 28.96
N VAL A 179 -16.50 -0.53 29.18
CA VAL A 179 -15.72 -1.14 30.27
C VAL A 179 -16.04 -0.51 31.60
N ASN A 180 -16.29 0.81 31.63
CA ASN A 180 -16.53 1.56 32.86
C ASN A 180 -18.03 1.70 33.19
N GLY A 181 -18.95 1.32 32.29
CA GLY A 181 -20.41 1.33 32.47
C GLY A 181 -21.01 2.74 32.49
N ASP A 182 -20.33 3.75 31.88
CA ASP A 182 -20.81 5.14 31.89
C ASP A 182 -21.69 5.49 30.68
N GLU A 183 -21.97 4.52 29.82
CA GLU A 183 -22.77 4.62 28.58
C GLU A 183 -22.13 5.58 27.54
N ARG A 184 -20.83 5.88 27.67
CA ARG A 184 -20.09 6.78 26.79
C ARG A 184 -18.86 6.07 26.25
N TYR A 185 -18.89 5.74 24.97
CA TYR A 185 -17.75 5.11 24.31
C TYR A 185 -16.61 6.11 24.08
N ASN A 186 -15.44 5.83 24.65
CA ASN A 186 -14.25 6.65 24.61
C ASN A 186 -12.96 5.79 24.69
N LYS A 187 -11.79 6.40 24.90
CA LYS A 187 -10.49 5.69 24.96
C LYS A 187 -10.34 4.71 26.13
N GLN A 188 -11.32 4.61 27.05
CA GLN A 188 -11.30 3.67 28.18
C GLN A 188 -12.03 2.35 27.86
N ASP A 189 -12.72 2.29 26.71
CA ASP A 189 -13.58 1.19 26.33
C ASP A 189 -12.91 0.25 25.32
N ARG A 190 -13.61 -0.85 25.00
CA ARG A 190 -13.15 -1.80 23.98
C ARG A 190 -13.93 -1.68 22.69
N TYR A 191 -13.21 -1.91 21.58
CA TYR A 191 -13.71 -1.78 20.24
C TYR A 191 -13.42 -3.03 19.42
N GLY A 192 -14.21 -3.25 18.39
CA GLY A 192 -13.96 -4.33 17.43
C GLY A 192 -12.73 -4.01 16.57
N VAL A 193 -12.65 -2.79 16.08
CA VAL A 193 -11.60 -2.37 15.14
C VAL A 193 -11.00 -1.02 15.53
N TYR A 194 -9.70 -0.97 15.56
CA TYR A 194 -8.92 0.24 15.68
C TYR A 194 -8.20 0.55 14.37
N GLY A 195 -8.35 1.76 13.91
CA GLY A 195 -7.72 2.19 12.66
C GLY A 195 -8.15 3.60 12.31
N ASN A 196 -7.38 4.23 11.40
CA ASN A 196 -7.82 5.52 10.91
C ASN A 196 -8.99 5.37 9.92
N VAL A 197 -9.90 6.31 9.94
CA VAL A 197 -11.12 6.24 9.15
C VAL A 197 -10.83 6.01 7.66
N ARG A 198 -9.78 6.64 7.16
CA ARG A 198 -9.30 6.45 5.79
C ARG A 198 -8.82 5.01 5.55
N ALA A 199 -7.96 4.49 6.45
CA ALA A 199 -7.46 3.13 6.33
C ALA A 199 -8.59 2.11 6.38
N VAL A 200 -9.49 2.22 7.36
CA VAL A 200 -10.62 1.31 7.53
C VAL A 200 -11.46 1.22 6.25
N TYR A 201 -11.97 2.34 5.75
CA TYR A 201 -12.92 2.28 4.62
C TYR A 201 -12.24 2.02 3.28
N ASN A 202 -11.03 2.55 3.06
CA ASN A 202 -10.27 2.22 1.84
C ASN A 202 -9.91 0.72 1.79
N THR A 203 -9.61 0.10 2.93
CA THR A 203 -9.33 -1.34 2.96
C THR A 203 -10.59 -2.19 2.81
N LEU A 204 -11.73 -1.76 3.32
CA LEU A 204 -12.99 -2.47 3.07
C LEU A 204 -13.36 -2.45 1.59
N LEU A 205 -13.26 -1.30 0.91
CA LEU A 205 -13.49 -1.20 -0.53
C LEU A 205 -12.46 -1.99 -1.33
N GLY A 206 -11.17 -1.81 -1.01
CA GLY A 206 -10.10 -2.52 -1.69
C GLY A 206 -10.16 -4.04 -1.49
N GLY A 207 -10.48 -4.52 -0.29
CA GLY A 207 -10.70 -5.94 0.01
C GLY A 207 -11.85 -6.56 -0.81
N ALA A 208 -12.86 -5.74 -1.14
CA ALA A 208 -13.95 -6.10 -2.06
C ALA A 208 -13.56 -5.99 -3.55
N GLY A 209 -12.35 -5.55 -3.87
CA GLY A 209 -11.90 -5.32 -5.26
C GLY A 209 -12.51 -4.08 -5.92
N ILE A 210 -13.09 -3.17 -5.14
CA ILE A 210 -13.73 -1.95 -5.63
C ILE A 210 -12.67 -0.84 -5.75
N ARG A 211 -12.64 -0.18 -6.91
CA ARG A 211 -11.77 0.97 -7.19
C ARG A 211 -12.55 2.27 -7.23
N TYR A 212 -11.94 3.34 -6.74
CA TYR A 212 -12.46 4.69 -6.95
C TYR A 212 -12.32 5.15 -8.40
N ILE A 213 -11.20 4.78 -9.04
CA ILE A 213 -10.93 5.06 -10.45
C ILE A 213 -10.66 3.73 -11.15
N SER A 214 -11.41 3.44 -12.19
CA SER A 214 -11.16 2.30 -13.08
C SER A 214 -10.22 2.68 -14.22
N SER A 215 -9.61 1.68 -14.86
CA SER A 215 -8.87 1.84 -16.11
C SER A 215 -9.38 0.82 -17.14
N ASP A 216 -9.43 1.23 -18.39
CA ASP A 216 -9.72 0.30 -19.50
C ASP A 216 -8.46 -0.49 -19.90
N VAL A 217 -8.59 -1.33 -20.94
CA VAL A 217 -7.48 -2.17 -21.44
C VAL A 217 -6.32 -1.38 -22.02
N ASN A 218 -6.50 -0.09 -22.32
CA ASN A 218 -5.47 0.81 -22.80
C ASN A 218 -4.87 1.66 -21.67
N GLY A 219 -5.33 1.47 -20.41
CA GLY A 219 -4.91 2.25 -19.26
C GLY A 219 -5.61 3.60 -19.14
N LYS A 220 -6.66 3.86 -19.93
CA LYS A 220 -7.42 5.12 -19.81
C LYS A 220 -8.27 5.11 -18.55
N TYR A 221 -8.05 6.08 -17.68
CA TYR A 221 -8.78 6.22 -16.44
C TYR A 221 -10.21 6.74 -16.64
N ALA A 222 -11.12 6.28 -15.79
CA ALA A 222 -12.49 6.73 -15.73
C ALA A 222 -13.06 6.65 -14.31
N PHE A 223 -13.83 7.66 -13.91
CA PHE A 223 -14.62 7.62 -12.69
C PHE A 223 -15.95 6.94 -12.95
N THR A 224 -16.01 5.62 -12.75
CA THR A 224 -17.19 4.80 -13.01
C THR A 224 -17.99 4.48 -11.75
N LEU A 225 -17.44 4.77 -10.57
CA LEU A 225 -18.02 4.38 -9.26
C LEU A 225 -19.46 4.90 -9.07
N ALA A 226 -19.80 6.08 -9.61
CA ALA A 226 -21.16 6.63 -9.52
C ALA A 226 -22.22 5.86 -10.34
N ALA A 227 -21.79 4.99 -11.25
CA ALA A 227 -22.65 4.15 -12.10
C ALA A 227 -22.47 2.65 -11.82
N ASP A 228 -21.62 2.28 -10.87
CA ASP A 228 -21.37 0.89 -10.47
C ASP A 228 -22.35 0.48 -9.37
N GLU A 229 -23.45 -0.17 -9.76
CA GLU A 229 -24.50 -0.60 -8.84
C GLU A 229 -23.99 -1.59 -7.78
N GLU A 230 -23.04 -2.44 -8.13
CA GLU A 230 -22.46 -3.43 -7.21
C GLU A 230 -21.61 -2.73 -6.14
N ALA A 231 -20.75 -1.80 -6.54
CA ALA A 231 -19.96 -0.99 -5.64
C ALA A 231 -20.82 -0.09 -4.73
N ILE A 232 -21.84 0.55 -5.31
CA ILE A 232 -22.82 1.37 -4.56
C ILE A 232 -23.52 0.51 -3.50
N GLY A 233 -24.06 -0.65 -3.89
CA GLY A 233 -24.72 -1.57 -2.95
C GLY A 233 -23.81 -2.03 -1.83
N TYR A 234 -22.51 -2.26 -2.11
CA TYR A 234 -21.53 -2.61 -1.07
C TYR A 234 -21.23 -1.43 -0.14
N MET A 235 -21.12 -0.21 -0.66
CA MET A 235 -20.95 1.01 0.15
C MET A 235 -22.17 1.23 1.07
N GLU A 236 -23.38 1.05 0.56
CA GLU A 236 -24.62 1.15 1.33
C GLU A 236 -24.70 0.05 2.40
N LYS A 237 -24.23 -1.17 2.10
CA LYS A 237 -24.10 -2.24 3.09
C LYS A 237 -23.17 -1.86 4.23
N ILE A 238 -21.98 -1.31 3.95
CA ILE A 238 -21.05 -0.85 4.98
C ILE A 238 -21.73 0.19 5.90
N ILE A 239 -22.49 1.14 5.33
CA ILE A 239 -23.23 2.15 6.11
C ILE A 239 -24.31 1.51 6.97
N ALA A 240 -25.05 0.54 6.44
CA ALA A 240 -26.04 -0.22 7.19
C ALA A 240 -25.41 -1.02 8.33
N ASP A 241 -24.24 -1.62 8.07
CA ASP A 241 -23.49 -2.36 9.08
C ASP A 241 -22.95 -1.44 10.19
N ASN A 242 -22.52 -0.20 9.87
CA ASN A 242 -22.16 0.78 10.89
C ASN A 242 -23.31 1.12 11.83
N ALA A 243 -24.54 1.11 11.34
CA ALA A 243 -25.74 1.31 12.17
C ALA A 243 -26.12 0.02 12.95
N ARG A 244 -25.90 -1.15 12.37
CA ARG A 244 -26.18 -2.47 12.98
C ARG A 244 -25.18 -2.79 14.09
N TYR A 245 -23.93 -2.38 13.95
CA TYR A 245 -22.83 -2.65 14.86
C TYR A 245 -22.26 -1.32 15.43
N PRO A 246 -23.02 -0.62 16.30
CA PRO A 246 -22.59 0.65 16.86
C PRO A 246 -21.29 0.47 17.66
N HIS A 247 -20.41 1.46 17.59
CA HIS A 247 -19.10 1.46 18.26
C HIS A 247 -18.13 0.36 17.79
N LEU A 248 -18.42 -0.31 16.64
CA LEU A 248 -17.52 -1.29 16.06
C LEU A 248 -16.13 -0.70 15.80
N PHE A 249 -16.09 0.51 15.24
CA PHE A 249 -14.85 1.23 14.92
C PHE A 249 -14.59 2.32 15.94
N PHE A 250 -13.40 2.31 16.54
CA PHE A 250 -12.93 3.50 17.21
C PHE A 250 -12.45 4.50 16.18
N ASN A 251 -13.16 5.60 16.07
CA ASN A 251 -12.85 6.66 15.13
C ASN A 251 -12.37 7.90 15.87
N THR A 252 -11.09 8.26 15.71
CA THR A 252 -10.63 9.59 16.12
C THR A 252 -10.99 10.58 15.02
N ALA A 253 -12.18 11.16 15.11
CA ALA A 253 -12.72 12.10 14.12
C ALA A 253 -11.87 13.36 13.89
N SER A 254 -10.78 13.57 14.63
CA SER A 254 -10.02 14.82 14.62
C SER A 254 -8.89 14.88 13.60
N THR A 255 -8.37 13.73 13.13
CA THR A 255 -7.32 13.74 12.10
C THR A 255 -7.38 12.49 11.23
N VAL A 256 -7.49 12.69 9.94
CA VAL A 256 -7.50 11.62 8.92
C VAL A 256 -6.17 10.85 8.93
N TYR A 257 -5.14 11.37 9.56
CA TYR A 257 -3.76 10.89 9.46
C TYR A 257 -3.13 10.43 10.79
N ASP A 258 -3.74 10.72 11.94
CA ASP A 258 -3.09 10.45 13.23
C ASP A 258 -3.55 9.12 13.80
N ILE A 259 -2.78 8.06 13.53
CA ILE A 259 -2.88 6.83 14.29
C ILE A 259 -1.49 6.26 14.49
N SER A 260 -1.03 6.41 15.73
CA SER A 260 -0.01 5.53 16.26
C SER A 260 -0.63 4.14 16.49
N PRO A 261 -0.01 3.04 16.04
CA PRO A 261 -0.38 1.69 16.50
C PRO A 261 -0.25 1.55 18.03
N LYS A 262 0.53 2.42 18.67
CA LYS A 262 0.55 2.66 20.11
C LYS A 262 -0.74 3.30 20.58
N GLY A 263 -1.82 2.60 20.46
CA GLY A 263 -3.12 3.06 20.84
C GLY A 263 -3.92 1.93 21.47
N LEU A 264 -5.19 1.91 21.15
CA LEU A 264 -6.11 0.94 21.74
C LEU A 264 -5.73 -0.52 21.45
N PHE A 265 -5.11 -0.81 20.29
CA PHE A 265 -4.72 -2.17 19.95
C PHE A 265 -3.56 -2.67 20.84
N GLU A 266 -2.51 -1.89 21.00
CA GLU A 266 -1.36 -2.23 21.87
C GLU A 266 -1.78 -2.44 23.33
N ASN A 267 -2.78 -1.65 23.79
CA ASN A 267 -3.31 -1.72 25.15
C ASN A 267 -4.36 -2.82 25.33
N GLY A 268 -4.58 -3.70 24.36
CA GLY A 268 -5.61 -4.74 24.46
C GLY A 268 -7.05 -4.20 24.47
N GLN A 269 -7.29 -3.04 23.84
CA GLN A 269 -8.61 -2.38 23.80
C GLN A 269 -9.29 -2.49 22.42
N ALA A 270 -8.67 -3.14 21.45
CA ALA A 270 -9.27 -3.45 20.17
C ALA A 270 -8.93 -4.87 19.74
N LEU A 271 -9.91 -5.56 19.13
CA LEU A 271 -9.71 -6.93 18.63
C LEU A 271 -8.92 -6.93 17.32
N PHE A 272 -9.22 -5.99 16.43
CA PHE A 272 -8.55 -5.85 15.15
C PHE A 272 -7.90 -4.48 14.98
N HIS A 273 -6.79 -4.45 14.24
CA HIS A 273 -6.11 -3.24 13.82
C HIS A 273 -5.77 -3.31 12.33
N VAL A 274 -6.14 -2.27 11.57
CA VAL A 274 -5.83 -2.17 10.14
C VAL A 274 -4.63 -1.27 9.90
N GLN A 275 -3.60 -1.78 9.26
CA GLN A 275 -2.38 -1.02 8.97
C GLN A 275 -1.54 -1.69 7.86
N GLY A 276 -0.58 -0.94 7.30
CA GLY A 276 0.50 -1.49 6.47
C GLY A 276 1.54 -2.23 7.31
N MET A 277 2.14 -3.25 6.72
CA MET A 277 2.86 -4.33 7.42
C MET A 277 4.06 -3.94 8.31
N PRO A 278 5.10 -3.20 7.87
CA PRO A 278 6.36 -3.19 8.62
C PRO A 278 6.36 -2.24 9.81
N HIS A 279 5.83 -1.06 9.62
CA HIS A 279 5.85 -0.03 10.63
C HIS A 279 5.07 -0.47 11.88
N THR A 280 3.97 -1.19 11.67
CA THR A 280 3.14 -1.71 12.73
C THR A 280 3.84 -2.78 13.56
N ILE A 281 4.53 -3.72 12.90
CA ILE A 281 5.20 -4.84 13.59
C ILE A 281 6.33 -4.33 14.48
N GLU A 282 7.11 -3.35 14.02
CA GLU A 282 8.16 -2.75 14.85
C GLU A 282 7.60 -1.98 16.06
N GLN A 283 6.51 -1.25 15.86
CA GLN A 283 5.88 -0.45 16.91
C GLN A 283 5.16 -1.31 17.95
N LEU A 284 4.67 -2.48 17.58
CA LEU A 284 4.02 -3.43 18.48
C LEU A 284 5.00 -4.41 19.16
N ARG A 285 6.31 -4.21 19.02
CA ARG A 285 7.33 -5.09 19.60
C ARG A 285 7.18 -5.26 21.12
N GLU A 286 6.73 -4.23 21.81
CA GLU A 286 6.55 -4.20 23.27
C GLU A 286 5.13 -4.58 23.72
N MET A 287 4.22 -4.89 22.79
CA MET A 287 2.87 -5.32 23.12
C MET A 287 2.91 -6.61 23.95
N GLU A 288 2.15 -6.69 25.03
CA GLU A 288 2.09 -7.86 25.91
C GLU A 288 1.30 -9.01 25.27
N ASP A 289 0.17 -8.69 24.65
CA ASP A 289 -0.69 -9.64 23.97
C ASP A 289 -0.08 -10.16 22.67
N ASP A 290 -0.31 -11.43 22.38
CA ASP A 290 0.02 -12.02 21.07
C ASP A 290 -0.97 -11.56 20.01
N PHE A 291 -0.49 -11.34 18.78
CA PHE A 291 -1.34 -11.02 17.63
C PHE A 291 -1.04 -11.91 16.42
N GLY A 292 -1.97 -11.95 15.48
CA GLY A 292 -1.83 -12.62 14.20
C GLY A 292 -2.13 -11.69 13.04
N ILE A 293 -1.83 -12.14 11.83
CA ILE A 293 -2.01 -11.40 10.58
C ILE A 293 -3.13 -12.05 9.78
N LEU A 294 -4.00 -11.24 9.18
CA LEU A 294 -5.07 -11.67 8.29
C LEU A 294 -5.11 -10.78 7.05
N PRO A 295 -5.44 -11.32 5.87
CA PRO A 295 -5.76 -10.49 4.71
C PRO A 295 -7.00 -9.65 4.97
N LEU A 296 -7.25 -8.66 4.12
CA LEU A 296 -8.50 -7.91 4.13
C LEU A 296 -9.67 -8.86 3.86
N PRO A 297 -10.84 -8.66 4.51
CA PRO A 297 -12.00 -9.53 4.28
C PRO A 297 -12.51 -9.36 2.85
N LYS A 298 -12.99 -10.45 2.26
CA LYS A 298 -13.74 -10.40 1.00
C LYS A 298 -15.09 -9.73 1.22
N ARG A 299 -15.67 -9.21 0.14
CA ARG A 299 -17.04 -8.71 0.15
C ARG A 299 -18.04 -9.80 0.60
N ASP A 300 -17.92 -10.97 0.01
CA ASP A 300 -18.75 -12.16 0.24
C ASP A 300 -18.02 -13.45 -0.19
N GLU A 301 -18.63 -14.61 -0.02
CA GLU A 301 -18.04 -15.89 -0.41
C GLU A 301 -17.92 -16.08 -1.93
N ALA A 302 -18.73 -15.37 -2.73
CA ALA A 302 -18.70 -15.47 -4.19
C ALA A 302 -17.47 -14.75 -4.79
N GLN A 303 -16.85 -13.83 -4.07
CA GLN A 303 -15.60 -13.21 -4.49
C GLN A 303 -14.49 -14.26 -4.60
N SER A 304 -13.90 -14.39 -5.79
CA SER A 304 -13.00 -15.50 -6.13
C SER A 304 -11.63 -15.45 -5.45
N ARG A 305 -11.13 -14.25 -5.09
CA ARG A 305 -9.81 -14.07 -4.47
C ARG A 305 -9.84 -12.97 -3.40
N TYR A 306 -8.84 -12.97 -2.53
CA TYR A 306 -8.57 -11.85 -1.65
C TYR A 306 -7.93 -10.70 -2.44
N TYR A 307 -8.05 -9.49 -1.91
CA TYR A 307 -7.35 -8.30 -2.37
C TYR A 307 -6.74 -7.57 -1.18
N SER A 308 -5.49 -7.18 -1.28
CA SER A 308 -4.79 -6.40 -0.26
C SER A 308 -4.42 -5.04 -0.84
N SER A 309 -5.09 -4.00 -0.39
CA SER A 309 -4.82 -2.64 -0.85
C SER A 309 -3.38 -2.26 -0.54
N ALA A 310 -2.71 -1.60 -1.49
CA ALA A 310 -1.45 -0.92 -1.25
C ALA A 310 -1.67 0.58 -1.48
N TYR A 311 -1.36 1.41 -0.48
CA TYR A 311 -1.42 2.86 -0.61
C TYR A 311 -0.43 3.57 0.31
N GLY A 312 -0.10 4.82 0.00
CA GLY A 312 1.03 5.51 0.59
C GLY A 312 2.34 4.89 0.10
N ALA A 313 2.37 4.39 -1.14
CA ALA A 313 3.50 3.69 -1.71
C ALA A 313 4.53 4.68 -2.29
N ILE A 314 5.78 4.25 -2.33
CA ILE A 314 6.83 4.92 -3.07
C ILE A 314 7.04 4.14 -4.37
N VAL A 315 6.96 4.83 -5.48
CA VAL A 315 7.16 4.28 -6.83
C VAL A 315 8.44 4.81 -7.44
N CYS A 316 8.94 4.11 -8.45
CA CYS A 316 10.17 4.49 -9.14
C CYS A 316 9.86 5.04 -10.54
N GLY A 317 10.46 6.17 -10.89
CA GLY A 317 10.34 6.80 -12.20
C GLY A 317 11.71 7.12 -12.83
N LEU A 318 11.72 7.31 -14.16
CA LEU A 318 12.91 7.67 -14.94
C LEU A 318 12.84 9.15 -15.32
N PRO A 319 13.80 10.00 -14.91
CA PRO A 319 13.81 11.41 -15.29
C PRO A 319 13.86 11.60 -16.82
N ARG A 320 13.07 12.54 -17.35
CA ARG A 320 13.00 12.82 -18.79
C ARG A 320 14.31 13.33 -19.38
N THR A 321 15.18 13.91 -18.56
CA THR A 321 16.52 14.39 -18.96
C THR A 321 17.57 13.29 -19.02
N LEU A 322 17.22 12.07 -18.64
CA LEU A 322 18.11 10.92 -18.69
C LEU A 322 18.59 10.66 -20.12
N SER A 323 19.91 10.65 -20.29
CA SER A 323 20.58 10.45 -21.58
C SER A 323 20.38 9.03 -22.13
N ALA A 324 20.01 8.92 -23.41
CA ALA A 324 19.82 7.63 -24.08
C ALA A 324 21.08 6.75 -24.11
N GLN A 325 22.27 7.34 -24.02
CA GLN A 325 23.54 6.61 -23.93
C GLN A 325 23.66 5.77 -22.65
N ARG A 326 22.82 6.06 -21.65
CA ARG A 326 22.81 5.35 -20.36
C ARG A 326 21.79 4.20 -20.31
N PHE A 327 20.82 4.15 -21.23
CA PHE A 327 19.66 3.25 -21.19
C PHE A 327 20.04 1.79 -21.10
N GLU A 328 21.05 1.34 -21.89
CA GLU A 328 21.47 -0.06 -21.89
C GLU A 328 21.98 -0.51 -20.52
N ASN A 329 22.90 0.28 -19.92
CA ASN A 329 23.46 -0.04 -18.61
C ASN A 329 22.40 0.03 -17.51
N ILE A 330 21.53 1.03 -17.55
CA ILE A 330 20.45 1.21 -16.60
C ILE A 330 19.47 0.02 -16.67
N GLY A 331 19.08 -0.38 -17.88
CA GLY A 331 18.17 -1.50 -18.06
C GLY A 331 18.73 -2.81 -17.50
N ILE A 332 19.97 -3.14 -17.83
CA ILE A 332 20.64 -4.34 -17.29
C ILE A 332 20.71 -4.30 -15.75
N LEU A 333 21.13 -3.16 -15.18
CA LEU A 333 21.30 -3.05 -13.73
C LEU A 333 19.96 -3.09 -13.00
N LEU A 334 18.95 -2.37 -13.48
CA LEU A 334 17.64 -2.34 -12.82
C LEU A 334 16.90 -3.66 -12.93
N GLU A 335 16.99 -4.34 -14.09
CA GLU A 335 16.43 -5.68 -14.23
C GLU A 335 17.06 -6.65 -13.21
N GLU A 336 18.38 -6.63 -13.07
CA GLU A 336 19.10 -7.51 -12.14
C GLU A 336 18.85 -7.13 -10.66
N ILE A 337 18.86 -5.83 -10.32
CA ILE A 337 18.55 -5.34 -8.97
C ILE A 337 17.14 -5.80 -8.57
N THR A 338 16.16 -5.59 -9.44
CA THR A 338 14.76 -5.87 -9.13
C THR A 338 14.53 -7.38 -9.02
N ARG A 339 15.11 -8.18 -9.94
CA ARG A 339 15.07 -9.63 -9.89
C ARG A 339 15.70 -10.20 -8.62
N LEU A 340 16.90 -9.74 -8.24
CA LEU A 340 17.58 -10.21 -7.02
C LEU A 340 16.86 -9.73 -5.74
N THR A 341 16.24 -8.57 -5.76
CA THR A 341 15.37 -8.17 -4.65
C THR A 341 14.22 -9.15 -4.49
N TYR A 342 13.53 -9.49 -5.58
CA TYR A 342 12.44 -10.46 -5.56
C TYR A 342 12.89 -11.83 -5.08
N THR A 343 14.02 -12.35 -5.60
CA THR A 343 14.45 -13.73 -5.32
C THR A 343 15.12 -13.89 -3.96
N ASP A 344 15.84 -12.87 -3.49
CA ASP A 344 16.75 -13.00 -2.34
C ASP A 344 16.32 -12.13 -1.15
N ILE A 345 15.81 -10.91 -1.38
CA ILE A 345 15.49 -9.97 -0.30
C ILE A 345 14.02 -10.11 0.15
N VAL A 346 13.07 -10.26 -0.77
CA VAL A 346 11.65 -10.44 -0.42
C VAL A 346 11.43 -11.67 0.49
N PRO A 347 12.05 -12.84 0.27
CA PRO A 347 11.95 -13.95 1.21
C PRO A 347 12.51 -13.63 2.59
N GLN A 348 13.64 -12.92 2.67
CA GLN A 348 14.21 -12.48 3.95
C GLN A 348 13.33 -11.45 4.66
N TYR A 349 12.67 -10.56 3.90
CA TYR A 349 11.71 -9.63 4.45
C TYR A 349 10.51 -10.37 5.08
N LYS A 350 9.96 -11.36 4.38
CA LYS A 350 8.91 -12.25 4.94
C LYS A 350 9.41 -12.93 6.23
N GLU A 351 10.63 -13.46 6.25
CA GLU A 351 11.20 -14.06 7.47
C GLU A 351 11.36 -13.05 8.63
N VAL A 352 11.77 -11.82 8.36
CA VAL A 352 11.90 -10.78 9.39
C VAL A 352 10.52 -10.46 9.97
N LEU A 353 9.48 -10.35 9.14
CA LEU A 353 8.10 -10.17 9.58
C LEU A 353 7.62 -11.35 10.44
N LEU A 354 7.94 -12.59 10.05
CA LEU A 354 7.55 -13.82 10.76
C LEU A 354 8.38 -14.08 12.03
N LYS A 355 9.64 -13.63 12.10
CA LYS A 355 10.49 -13.74 13.28
C LYS A 355 10.21 -12.68 14.35
N SER A 356 9.38 -11.70 14.05
CA SER A 356 8.86 -10.81 15.08
C SER A 356 8.15 -11.63 16.17
N LYS A 357 8.20 -11.17 17.42
CA LYS A 357 7.76 -11.90 18.64
C LYS A 357 6.37 -12.56 18.49
N TYR A 358 5.59 -12.15 17.51
CA TYR A 358 4.14 -12.27 17.49
C TYR A 358 3.56 -13.06 16.30
N SER A 359 4.37 -13.41 15.30
CA SER A 359 3.89 -14.20 14.14
C SER A 359 4.51 -15.60 14.06
N ARG A 360 4.89 -16.18 15.22
CA ARG A 360 5.59 -17.47 15.29
C ARG A 360 4.73 -18.70 14.97
N ASP A 361 3.51 -18.52 14.58
CA ASP A 361 2.68 -19.64 14.15
C ASP A 361 2.77 -19.86 12.63
N ALA A 362 2.66 -21.12 12.23
CA ALA A 362 2.67 -21.52 10.82
C ALA A 362 1.52 -20.88 10.02
N GLY A 363 0.42 -20.49 10.67
CA GLY A 363 -0.72 -19.86 10.01
C GLY A 363 -0.43 -18.44 9.52
N SER A 364 0.36 -17.66 10.26
CA SER A 364 0.74 -16.30 9.87
C SER A 364 1.58 -16.25 8.59
N ALA A 365 2.38 -17.29 8.31
CA ALA A 365 3.16 -17.37 7.07
C ALA A 365 2.26 -17.46 5.84
N ASP A 366 1.26 -18.36 5.87
CA ASP A 366 0.30 -18.50 4.78
C ASP A 366 -0.49 -17.19 4.55
N MET A 367 -0.83 -16.48 5.64
CA MET A 367 -1.55 -15.21 5.55
C MET A 367 -0.71 -14.10 4.90
N LEU A 368 0.58 -14.05 5.21
CA LEU A 368 1.51 -13.13 4.55
C LEU A 368 1.63 -13.40 3.06
N ASP A 369 1.71 -14.67 2.66
CA ASP A 369 1.73 -15.04 1.25
C ASP A 369 0.44 -14.57 0.56
N ILE A 370 -0.72 -14.81 1.15
CA ILE A 370 -2.00 -14.32 0.61
C ILE A 370 -1.99 -12.79 0.49
N VAL A 371 -1.52 -12.05 1.50
CA VAL A 371 -1.47 -10.58 1.47
C VAL A 371 -0.57 -10.08 0.34
N PHE A 372 0.62 -10.63 0.19
CA PHE A 372 1.59 -10.17 -0.82
C PHE A 372 1.21 -10.60 -2.25
N ASP A 373 0.60 -11.78 -2.41
CA ASP A 373 0.16 -12.29 -3.71
C ASP A 373 -1.18 -11.68 -4.18
N SER A 374 -1.85 -10.92 -3.30
CA SER A 374 -3.16 -10.31 -3.59
C SER A 374 -3.14 -8.78 -3.64
N LEU A 375 -1.98 -8.18 -3.85
CA LEU A 375 -1.85 -6.72 -3.91
C LEU A 375 -2.85 -6.11 -4.90
N PHE A 376 -3.44 -5.01 -4.49
CA PHE A 376 -4.48 -4.31 -5.22
C PHE A 376 -4.18 -2.82 -5.25
N PHE A 377 -4.10 -2.28 -6.43
CA PHE A 377 -3.77 -0.87 -6.67
C PHE A 377 -4.99 -0.14 -7.22
N ASP A 378 -5.31 1.01 -6.62
CA ASP A 378 -6.40 1.88 -7.05
C ASP A 378 -5.84 3.28 -7.39
N PRO A 379 -5.93 3.72 -8.65
CA PRO A 379 -5.47 5.05 -9.04
C PRO A 379 -6.11 6.16 -8.20
N GLY A 380 -7.37 6.02 -7.79
CA GLY A 380 -8.08 7.02 -6.98
C GLY A 380 -7.52 7.18 -5.58
N ILE A 381 -6.87 6.12 -5.03
CA ILE A 381 -6.16 6.19 -3.75
C ILE A 381 -4.72 6.66 -3.96
N LEU A 382 -4.02 6.08 -4.94
CA LEU A 382 -2.60 6.31 -5.16
C LEU A 382 -2.32 7.72 -5.71
N LEU A 383 -3.08 8.15 -6.70
CA LEU A 383 -2.82 9.40 -7.41
C LEU A 383 -3.61 10.58 -6.85
N TRP A 384 -4.82 10.34 -6.36
CA TRP A 384 -5.76 11.41 -6.01
C TRP A 384 -6.42 11.24 -4.64
N SER A 385 -5.70 10.68 -3.65
CA SER A 385 -6.31 10.41 -2.34
C SER A 385 -6.98 11.63 -1.73
N GLY A 386 -6.29 12.75 -1.59
CA GLY A 386 -6.80 13.95 -0.95
C GLY A 386 -8.07 14.53 -1.61
N PRO A 387 -8.04 14.80 -2.92
CA PRO A 387 -9.20 15.40 -3.60
C PRO A 387 -10.34 14.40 -3.89
N LEU A 388 -10.11 13.08 -3.90
CA LEU A 388 -11.09 12.10 -4.29
C LEU A 388 -11.43 11.09 -3.18
N SER A 389 -10.56 10.06 -2.94
CA SER A 389 -10.93 8.97 -2.03
C SER A 389 -11.14 9.44 -0.59
N ASP A 390 -10.31 10.36 -0.08
CA ASP A 390 -10.49 10.93 1.26
C ASP A 390 -11.79 11.73 1.38
N LYS A 391 -12.20 12.43 0.32
CA LYS A 391 -13.47 13.16 0.31
C LYS A 391 -14.67 12.21 0.32
N ILE A 392 -14.59 11.09 -0.40
CA ILE A 392 -15.64 10.06 -0.37
C ILE A 392 -15.69 9.43 1.03
N VAL A 393 -14.57 9.04 1.59
CA VAL A 393 -14.50 8.48 2.95
C VAL A 393 -15.10 9.44 3.97
N GLN A 394 -14.72 10.71 3.95
CA GLN A 394 -15.21 11.72 4.90
C GLN A 394 -16.69 12.01 4.79
N ASN A 395 -17.24 12.04 3.57
CA ASN A 395 -18.62 12.50 3.35
C ASN A 395 -19.64 11.37 3.24
N VAL A 396 -19.19 10.16 2.94
CA VAL A 396 -20.07 8.98 2.88
C VAL A 396 -19.93 8.19 4.16
N PHE A 397 -18.78 7.59 4.41
CA PHE A 397 -18.61 6.62 5.50
C PHE A 397 -18.47 7.26 6.89
N ALA A 398 -17.61 8.27 7.05
CA ALA A 398 -17.41 8.91 8.36
C ALA A 398 -18.67 9.63 8.87
N LYS A 399 -19.57 10.03 7.95
CA LYS A 399 -20.88 10.63 8.28
C LYS A 399 -22.02 9.63 8.28
N ASN A 400 -21.78 8.35 7.99
CA ASN A 400 -22.82 7.34 7.79
C ASN A 400 -23.92 7.83 6.83
N SER A 401 -23.54 8.47 5.73
CA SER A 401 -24.48 9.09 4.82
C SER A 401 -25.15 8.05 3.93
N THR A 402 -26.47 7.97 3.97
CA THR A 402 -27.25 7.12 3.07
C THR A 402 -27.40 7.71 1.66
N ALA A 403 -26.92 8.94 1.43
CA ALA A 403 -26.98 9.61 0.13
C ALA A 403 -25.78 9.26 -0.75
N VAL A 404 -25.41 7.98 -0.84
CA VAL A 404 -24.20 7.49 -1.55
C VAL A 404 -24.21 7.94 -3.00
N VAL A 405 -25.24 7.59 -3.77
CA VAL A 405 -25.37 7.93 -5.20
C VAL A 405 -25.30 9.43 -5.43
N SER A 406 -26.02 10.21 -4.61
CA SER A 406 -26.03 11.67 -4.73
C SER A 406 -24.65 12.27 -4.51
N TYR A 407 -23.90 11.75 -3.52
CA TYR A 407 -22.55 12.22 -3.25
C TYR A 407 -21.58 11.84 -4.36
N LEU A 408 -21.59 10.57 -4.81
CA LEU A 408 -20.75 10.11 -5.91
C LEU A 408 -21.01 10.89 -7.21
N THR A 409 -22.28 11.19 -7.51
CA THR A 409 -22.64 12.04 -8.64
C THR A 409 -22.11 13.46 -8.49
N SER A 410 -22.14 14.02 -7.28
CA SER A 410 -21.67 15.39 -7.01
C SER A 410 -20.14 15.53 -7.11
N ILE A 411 -19.37 14.48 -6.81
CA ILE A 411 -17.90 14.49 -6.89
C ILE A 411 -17.39 14.09 -8.29
N ALA A 412 -18.21 13.50 -9.13
CA ALA A 412 -17.82 13.05 -10.48
C ALA A 412 -17.16 14.15 -11.35
N PRO A 413 -17.64 15.41 -11.36
CA PRO A 413 -16.94 16.47 -12.07
C PRO A 413 -15.50 16.69 -11.62
N VAL A 414 -15.24 16.63 -10.29
CA VAL A 414 -13.89 16.76 -9.73
C VAL A 414 -13.01 15.59 -10.18
N ALA A 415 -13.51 14.36 -10.10
CA ALA A 415 -12.78 13.19 -10.56
C ALA A 415 -12.42 13.27 -12.04
N ASN A 416 -13.38 13.70 -12.88
CA ASN A 416 -13.16 13.85 -14.32
C ASN A 416 -12.16 14.98 -14.65
N GLU A 417 -12.16 16.07 -13.89
CA GLU A 417 -11.17 17.16 -14.02
C GLU A 417 -9.77 16.65 -13.69
N LEU A 418 -9.60 15.94 -12.57
CA LEU A 418 -8.32 15.33 -12.18
C LEU A 418 -7.76 14.38 -13.26
N ILE A 419 -8.62 13.57 -13.86
CA ILE A 419 -8.25 12.66 -14.96
C ILE A 419 -7.86 13.47 -16.20
N ALA A 420 -8.63 14.49 -16.58
CA ALA A 420 -8.35 15.32 -17.74
C ALA A 420 -7.05 16.11 -17.60
N ASP A 421 -6.75 16.66 -16.42
CA ASP A 421 -5.51 17.36 -16.13
C ASP A 421 -4.30 16.40 -16.23
N PHE A 422 -4.48 15.19 -15.75
CA PHE A 422 -3.46 14.13 -15.84
C PHE A 422 -3.18 13.73 -17.29
N ASP A 423 -4.22 13.50 -18.09
CA ASP A 423 -4.11 13.20 -19.53
C ASP A 423 -3.46 14.37 -20.30
N ALA A 424 -3.83 15.62 -19.96
CA ALA A 424 -3.23 16.81 -20.57
C ALA A 424 -1.72 16.94 -20.25
N ALA A 425 -1.31 16.61 -19.03
CA ALA A 425 0.10 16.61 -18.65
C ALA A 425 0.93 15.57 -19.43
N LEU A 426 0.30 14.46 -19.83
CA LEU A 426 0.91 13.45 -20.71
C LEU A 426 0.95 13.87 -22.17
N GLY A 427 -0.11 14.54 -22.66
CA GLY A 427 -0.22 14.98 -24.07
C GLY A 427 0.59 16.24 -24.43
N SER A 428 1.10 16.96 -23.44
CA SER A 428 1.91 18.19 -23.65
C SER A 428 3.38 17.96 -23.92
N ARG A 429 3.78 16.76 -24.33
CA ARG A 429 5.18 16.28 -24.50
C ARG A 429 5.66 16.33 -25.93
#